data_fe5327d411a62322539c3d45a6d2031e
#
_entry.id   fe5327d411a62322539c3d45a6d2031e
#
_cell.length_a   1.000
_cell.length_b   1.000
_cell.length_c   1.000
_cell.angle_alpha   90.00
_cell.angle_beta   90.00
_cell.angle_gamma   90.00
#
_symmetry.space_group_name_H-M   'P 1'
#
loop_
_entity.id
_entity.type
_entity.pdbx_description
1 polymer ?
#
loop_
_entity_poly.entity_id
_entity_poly.type
_entity_poly.pdbx_seq_one_letter_code
_entity_poly.pdbx_strand_id
1 'polypeptide(L)'
;MPPGREAEFEISGLDHLGVPVWSAALWPGDGPFTNGIGYGTTRGAARTSAHGEMFESVNAWRAFSTMPRTRGSYESLVSGRGSRGSRGVLDPREACLPAGSRYTPRTELEWVPARRYPDGEEVLVPVELAATRFADLGSSPAPGECLTTPITNGLGAGPTFAHALSHALLELVQRDGNSVSYRALDRGVAVDLAGIEDEQTLGLLRTLGEGGVDVTVKLAETDLGMANFYAVGEDRNPGGAVHPLTVTACGEAAHPDREIALRKCLAEFCAARARKPFNHGPLPPIHEISPPGYVERFRGQPLGSEEDRSLEATLDWLSRSYGELREIISDPVLAVRSRVPISEVPSIKMDEQSRDYRERLLETVVDRLWEAGLEVLYLDLSQEDGDARAVKALVPGLEVETMSYGRIGPRNLRRLLDRDSGLVLTGDPGGRPGARRILLPPDKESELGPAWLDYEAVERTVGPLYPLYREPGRHVAALAAEERGIY
;
A
#
# COMPACT_ATOMS: atom_id res chain seq x y z
N MET A 1 0.80 19.43 14.74
CA MET A 1 1.76 18.32 15.02
C MET A 1 2.04 18.26 16.52
N PRO A 2 2.32 17.06 17.13
CA PRO A 2 2.75 16.98 18.53
C PRO A 2 4.11 17.65 18.71
N PRO A 3 4.42 18.13 19.92
CA PRO A 3 5.76 18.62 20.24
C PRO A 3 6.76 17.47 20.14
N GLY A 4 7.90 17.73 19.49
CA GLY A 4 8.91 16.71 19.28
C GLY A 4 10.10 17.26 18.52
N ARG A 5 11.02 16.39 18.15
CA ARG A 5 12.12 16.75 17.25
C ARG A 5 11.74 16.40 15.83
N GLU A 6 11.82 17.37 14.96
CA GLU A 6 11.57 17.22 13.53
C GLU A 6 12.87 17.20 12.74
N ALA A 7 12.86 16.49 11.62
CA ALA A 7 13.87 16.57 10.59
C ALA A 7 13.16 16.51 9.23
N GLU A 8 13.44 17.52 8.39
CA GLU A 8 12.94 17.51 7.01
C GLU A 8 14.06 17.93 6.07
N PHE A 9 14.18 17.28 4.95
CA PHE A 9 15.21 17.55 3.95
C PHE A 9 14.91 16.87 2.62
N GLU A 10 15.53 17.40 1.58
CA GLU A 10 15.42 16.85 0.22
C GLU A 10 16.31 15.62 0.06
N ILE A 11 15.78 14.58 -0.59
CA ILE A 11 16.49 13.34 -0.89
C ILE A 11 16.60 13.06 -2.40
N SER A 12 16.19 14.02 -3.25
CA SER A 12 16.23 13.92 -4.71
C SER A 12 17.61 13.56 -5.26
N GLY A 13 18.68 14.04 -4.61
CA GLY A 13 20.08 13.79 -5.02
C GLY A 13 20.57 12.35 -4.85
N LEU A 14 19.76 11.47 -4.25
CA LEU A 14 20.05 10.03 -4.16
C LEU A 14 19.69 9.26 -5.45
N ASP A 15 19.04 9.92 -6.40
CA ASP A 15 18.84 9.44 -7.77
C ASP A 15 19.30 10.50 -8.79
N HIS A 16 19.86 10.05 -9.91
CA HIS A 16 20.41 10.95 -10.92
C HIS A 16 19.36 11.72 -11.74
N LEU A 17 18.09 11.32 -11.68
CA LEU A 17 17.00 12.02 -12.38
C LEU A 17 16.68 13.38 -11.75
N GLY A 18 16.98 13.58 -10.46
CA GLY A 18 16.74 14.84 -9.78
C GLY A 18 15.27 15.24 -9.63
N VAL A 19 14.33 14.28 -9.78
CA VAL A 19 12.91 14.53 -9.52
C VAL A 19 12.71 14.83 -8.05
N PRO A 20 11.94 15.90 -7.69
CA PRO A 20 11.81 16.34 -6.31
C PRO A 20 11.22 15.26 -5.40
N VAL A 21 12.01 14.84 -4.41
CA VAL A 21 11.60 13.91 -3.33
C VAL A 21 12.05 14.48 -1.99
N TRP A 22 11.15 14.45 -1.02
CA TRP A 22 11.35 15.05 0.29
C TRP A 22 11.11 14.05 1.40
N SER A 23 11.94 14.10 2.42
CA SER A 23 11.77 13.31 3.64
C SER A 23 11.33 14.21 4.78
N ALA A 24 10.30 13.79 5.51
CA ALA A 24 9.90 14.36 6.78
C ALA A 24 9.93 13.27 7.86
N ALA A 25 10.36 13.62 9.07
CA ALA A 25 10.46 12.71 10.20
C ALA A 25 10.18 13.46 11.50
N LEU A 26 9.45 12.80 12.40
CA LEU A 26 9.11 13.35 13.71
C LEU A 26 9.37 12.28 14.79
N TRP A 27 10.10 12.67 15.83
CA TRP A 27 10.26 11.95 17.09
C TRP A 27 9.45 12.69 18.15
N PRO A 28 8.16 12.33 18.36
CA PRO A 28 7.36 13.00 19.38
C PRO A 28 7.86 12.64 20.79
N GLY A 29 7.60 13.52 21.75
CA GLY A 29 8.01 13.29 23.14
C GLY A 29 7.24 12.15 23.83
N ASP A 30 6.03 11.88 23.35
CA ASP A 30 5.05 11.00 23.96
C ASP A 30 4.42 9.98 22.99
N GLY A 31 5.04 9.76 21.83
CA GLY A 31 4.49 8.88 20.80
C GLY A 31 5.53 8.16 19.95
N PRO A 32 5.08 7.29 19.05
CA PRO A 32 5.97 6.55 18.19
C PRO A 32 6.62 7.46 17.13
N PHE A 33 7.80 7.06 16.66
CA PHE A 33 8.41 7.67 15.49
C PHE A 33 7.45 7.65 14.31
N THR A 34 7.31 8.80 13.65
CA THR A 34 6.50 8.94 12.44
C THR A 34 7.31 9.61 11.33
N ASN A 35 6.99 9.27 10.11
CA ASN A 35 7.69 9.80 8.94
C ASN A 35 6.79 9.84 7.72
N GLY A 36 7.23 10.60 6.70
CA GLY A 36 6.63 10.61 5.37
C GLY A 36 7.72 10.85 4.33
N ILE A 37 7.51 10.33 3.13
CA ILE A 37 8.32 10.60 1.94
C ILE A 37 7.40 11.08 0.83
N GLY A 38 7.48 12.37 0.56
CA GLY A 38 6.65 12.99 -0.46
C GLY A 38 7.41 13.25 -1.76
N TYR A 39 6.66 13.33 -2.83
CA TYR A 39 7.16 13.64 -4.16
C TYR A 39 6.21 14.58 -4.90
N GLY A 40 6.72 15.18 -5.97
CA GLY A 40 5.93 16.07 -6.79
C GLY A 40 6.75 16.67 -7.93
N THR A 41 6.09 17.48 -8.78
CA THR A 41 6.74 18.18 -9.88
C THR A 41 7.59 19.40 -9.43
N THR A 42 7.43 19.81 -8.17
CA THR A 42 8.21 20.87 -7.53
C THR A 42 8.65 20.47 -6.13
N ARG A 43 9.72 21.10 -5.62
CA ARG A 43 10.18 20.89 -4.22
C ARG A 43 9.09 21.20 -3.19
N GLY A 44 8.29 22.25 -3.42
CA GLY A 44 7.19 22.61 -2.54
C GLY A 44 6.11 21.52 -2.50
N ALA A 45 5.72 20.96 -3.65
CA ALA A 45 4.77 19.87 -3.72
C ALA A 45 5.30 18.60 -3.04
N ALA A 46 6.57 18.23 -3.27
CA ALA A 46 7.20 17.08 -2.63
C ALA A 46 7.24 17.24 -1.09
N ARG A 47 7.61 18.41 -0.60
CA ARG A 47 7.60 18.73 0.83
C ARG A 47 6.20 18.63 1.44
N THR A 48 5.19 19.21 0.78
CA THR A 48 3.80 19.13 1.24
C THR A 48 3.31 17.69 1.29
N SER A 49 3.63 16.87 0.29
CA SER A 49 3.30 15.46 0.27
C SER A 49 3.94 14.68 1.43
N ALA A 50 5.23 14.91 1.73
CA ALA A 50 5.91 14.28 2.85
C ALA A 50 5.28 14.64 4.21
N HIS A 51 4.90 15.90 4.39
CA HIS A 51 4.16 16.34 5.58
C HIS A 51 2.75 15.74 5.64
N GLY A 52 2.08 15.54 4.50
CA GLY A 52 0.79 14.86 4.41
C GLY A 52 0.85 13.44 4.97
N GLU A 53 1.79 12.61 4.51
CA GLU A 53 1.97 11.24 5.03
C GLU A 53 2.32 11.22 6.52
N MET A 54 3.19 12.14 6.96
CA MET A 54 3.51 12.26 8.39
C MET A 54 2.29 12.69 9.19
N PHE A 55 1.46 13.61 8.68
CA PHE A 55 0.22 14.06 9.30
C PHE A 55 -0.80 12.92 9.44
N GLU A 56 -0.97 12.07 8.42
CA GLU A 56 -1.79 10.85 8.47
C GLU A 56 -1.37 9.96 9.64
N SER A 57 -0.08 9.63 9.71
CA SER A 57 0.48 8.76 10.74
C SER A 57 0.31 9.31 12.15
N VAL A 58 0.51 10.63 12.35
CA VAL A 58 0.33 11.30 13.65
C VAL A 58 -1.14 11.27 14.09
N ASN A 59 -2.06 11.58 13.15
CA ASN A 59 -3.48 11.62 13.48
C ASN A 59 -4.03 10.21 13.76
N ALA A 60 -3.58 9.20 13.01
CA ALA A 60 -3.94 7.81 13.28
C ALA A 60 -3.52 7.42 14.71
N TRP A 61 -2.24 7.60 15.07
CA TRP A 61 -1.77 7.29 16.41
C TRP A 61 -2.57 8.00 17.52
N ARG A 62 -2.81 9.31 17.38
CA ARG A 62 -3.60 10.08 18.36
C ARG A 62 -5.02 9.57 18.50
N ALA A 63 -5.69 9.34 17.38
CA ALA A 63 -7.05 8.85 17.37
C ALA A 63 -7.15 7.46 18.04
N PHE A 64 -6.29 6.51 17.66
CA PHE A 64 -6.31 5.16 18.25
C PHE A 64 -5.93 5.14 19.73
N SER A 65 -5.18 6.13 20.23
CA SER A 65 -4.83 6.26 21.65
C SER A 65 -6.04 6.61 22.52
N THR A 66 -7.08 7.24 21.98
CA THR A 66 -8.25 7.73 22.74
C THR A 66 -9.57 7.15 22.24
N MET A 67 -9.56 6.45 21.10
CA MET A 67 -10.76 5.91 20.49
C MET A 67 -11.47 4.91 21.40
N PRO A 68 -12.79 5.03 21.60
CA PRO A 68 -13.55 4.08 22.43
C PRO A 68 -13.51 2.69 21.80
N ARG A 69 -13.31 1.68 22.65
CA ARG A 69 -13.26 0.28 22.23
C ARG A 69 -14.37 -0.53 22.88
N THR A 70 -14.95 -1.43 22.12
CA THR A 70 -15.93 -2.41 22.57
C THR A 70 -15.31 -3.80 22.43
N ARG A 71 -15.40 -4.64 23.46
CA ARG A 71 -14.95 -6.04 23.40
C ARG A 71 -16.15 -6.96 23.23
N GLY A 72 -16.03 -7.93 22.33
CA GLY A 72 -17.06 -8.94 22.11
C GLY A 72 -16.79 -9.74 20.82
N SER A 73 -17.58 -10.79 20.64
CA SER A 73 -17.59 -11.56 19.40
C SER A 73 -18.57 -10.95 18.41
N TYR A 74 -18.39 -11.17 17.11
CA TYR A 74 -19.35 -10.78 16.07
C TYR A 74 -20.76 -11.25 16.41
N GLU A 75 -20.93 -12.54 16.77
CA GLU A 75 -22.21 -13.14 17.11
C GLU A 75 -22.90 -12.41 18.29
N SER A 76 -22.15 -12.07 19.33
CA SER A 76 -22.69 -11.37 20.51
C SER A 76 -23.07 -9.93 20.19
N LEU A 77 -22.28 -9.21 19.41
CA LEU A 77 -22.52 -7.82 19.07
C LEU A 77 -23.71 -7.65 18.11
N VAL A 78 -23.85 -8.54 17.12
CA VAL A 78 -25.01 -8.57 16.23
C VAL A 78 -26.29 -8.84 17.01
N SER A 79 -26.28 -9.82 17.93
CA SER A 79 -27.44 -10.14 18.77
C SER A 79 -27.82 -9.01 19.72
N GLY A 80 -26.84 -8.26 20.23
CA GLY A 80 -27.06 -7.13 21.15
C GLY A 80 -27.61 -5.85 20.48
N ARG A 81 -27.53 -5.71 19.15
CA ARG A 81 -27.94 -4.49 18.42
C ARG A 81 -29.39 -4.50 17.93
N GLY A 82 -30.16 -5.52 18.26
CA GLY A 82 -31.61 -5.57 17.97
C GLY A 82 -31.92 -5.41 16.48
N SER A 83 -32.75 -4.41 16.12
CA SER A 83 -33.18 -4.19 14.72
C SER A 83 -32.07 -3.74 13.76
N ARG A 84 -30.95 -3.23 14.24
CA ARG A 84 -29.77 -2.91 13.40
C ARG A 84 -29.00 -4.17 13.02
N GLY A 85 -29.02 -5.20 13.87
CA GLY A 85 -28.43 -6.51 13.59
C GLY A 85 -27.03 -6.45 12.98
N SER A 86 -26.81 -7.24 11.94
CA SER A 86 -25.53 -7.30 11.21
C SER A 86 -25.13 -6.00 10.51
N ARG A 87 -26.08 -5.12 10.19
CA ARG A 87 -25.79 -3.86 9.48
C ARG A 87 -24.92 -2.89 10.29
N GLY A 88 -24.91 -3.02 11.62
CA GLY A 88 -24.10 -2.19 12.53
C GLY A 88 -22.80 -2.83 12.99
N VAL A 89 -22.41 -3.99 12.46
CA VAL A 89 -21.19 -4.70 12.82
C VAL A 89 -20.61 -5.35 11.56
N LEU A 90 -19.36 -5.03 11.20
CA LEU A 90 -18.70 -5.64 10.06
C LEU A 90 -18.38 -7.13 10.36
N ASP A 91 -18.78 -8.04 9.48
CA ASP A 91 -18.29 -9.42 9.53
C ASP A 91 -16.82 -9.43 9.07
N PRO A 92 -15.86 -9.85 9.91
CA PRO A 92 -14.45 -9.89 9.52
C PRO A 92 -14.16 -10.71 8.24
N ARG A 93 -15.01 -11.67 7.89
CA ARG A 93 -14.87 -12.47 6.66
C ARG A 93 -15.03 -11.63 5.38
N GLU A 94 -15.72 -10.48 5.46
CA GLU A 94 -15.85 -9.55 4.34
C GLU A 94 -14.56 -8.74 4.08
N ALA A 95 -13.62 -8.73 5.04
CA ALA A 95 -12.38 -7.94 4.97
C ALA A 95 -11.18 -8.71 4.41
N CYS A 96 -11.39 -9.81 3.68
CA CYS A 96 -10.32 -10.59 3.04
C CYS A 96 -9.22 -11.01 4.03
N LEU A 97 -9.54 -11.91 4.96
CA LEU A 97 -8.62 -12.38 5.99
C LEU A 97 -7.46 -13.21 5.40
N PRO A 98 -6.32 -13.32 6.12
CA PRO A 98 -5.25 -14.22 5.72
C PRO A 98 -5.75 -15.66 5.62
N ALA A 99 -5.37 -16.38 4.58
CA ALA A 99 -5.66 -17.79 4.44
C ALA A 99 -5.06 -18.58 5.61
N GLY A 100 -5.84 -19.48 6.18
CA GLY A 100 -5.51 -20.20 7.41
C GLY A 100 -5.88 -19.44 8.69
N SER A 101 -6.55 -18.29 8.60
CA SER A 101 -7.11 -17.59 9.76
C SER A 101 -7.98 -18.55 10.58
N ARG A 102 -7.83 -18.46 11.90
CA ARG A 102 -8.62 -19.23 12.89
C ARG A 102 -9.87 -18.48 13.34
N TYR A 103 -10.17 -17.37 12.70
CA TYR A 103 -11.34 -16.57 13.02
C TYR A 103 -12.64 -17.40 12.91
N THR A 104 -13.51 -17.20 13.87
CA THR A 104 -14.90 -17.65 13.87
C THR A 104 -15.80 -16.52 14.33
N PRO A 105 -17.12 -16.53 14.03
CA PRO A 105 -18.03 -15.49 14.54
C PRO A 105 -18.11 -15.39 16.08
N ARG A 106 -17.53 -16.35 16.82
CA ARG A 106 -17.42 -16.39 18.28
C ARG A 106 -16.08 -15.92 18.80
N THR A 107 -15.13 -15.59 17.91
CA THR A 107 -13.83 -15.06 18.32
C THR A 107 -13.99 -13.71 18.98
N GLU A 108 -13.48 -13.58 20.21
CA GLU A 108 -13.47 -12.31 20.95
C GLU A 108 -12.46 -11.35 20.33
N LEU A 109 -12.93 -10.17 19.94
CA LEU A 109 -12.14 -9.10 19.32
C LEU A 109 -12.38 -7.77 20.05
N GLU A 110 -11.49 -6.82 19.85
CA GLU A 110 -11.74 -5.41 20.14
C GLU A 110 -12.27 -4.71 18.88
N TRP A 111 -13.27 -3.84 19.08
CA TRP A 111 -13.97 -3.16 18.01
C TRP A 111 -13.94 -1.66 18.23
N VAL A 112 -13.85 -0.91 17.13
CA VAL A 112 -13.91 0.55 17.13
C VAL A 112 -15.05 1.03 16.22
N PRO A 113 -15.64 2.20 16.51
CA PRO A 113 -16.70 2.76 15.69
C PRO A 113 -16.15 3.35 14.38
N ALA A 114 -16.56 2.83 13.26
CA ALA A 114 -16.46 3.43 11.93
C ALA A 114 -17.79 4.04 11.54
N ARG A 115 -17.81 4.81 10.46
CA ARG A 115 -19.03 5.39 9.87
C ARG A 115 -19.21 4.89 8.44
N ARG A 116 -20.44 4.59 8.07
CA ARG A 116 -20.79 4.30 6.67
C ARG A 116 -20.94 5.60 5.90
N TYR A 117 -20.36 5.67 4.72
CA TYR A 117 -20.59 6.79 3.81
C TYR A 117 -21.79 6.49 2.89
N PRO A 118 -22.71 7.44 2.61
CA PRO A 118 -22.69 8.84 3.02
C PRO A 118 -23.54 9.13 4.28
N ASP A 119 -24.32 8.14 4.77
CA ASP A 119 -25.35 8.34 5.79
C ASP A 119 -24.78 8.57 7.21
N GLY A 120 -23.52 8.26 7.42
CA GLY A 120 -22.84 8.41 8.71
C GLY A 120 -23.26 7.39 9.77
N GLU A 121 -24.03 6.34 9.39
CA GLU A 121 -24.38 5.27 10.33
C GLU A 121 -23.14 4.63 10.96
N GLU A 122 -23.20 4.41 12.28
CA GLU A 122 -22.12 3.75 13.01
C GLU A 122 -22.07 2.26 12.69
N VAL A 123 -20.88 1.78 12.34
CA VAL A 123 -20.55 0.38 12.12
C VAL A 123 -19.35 0.00 12.98
N LEU A 124 -19.48 -0.99 13.85
CA LEU A 124 -18.33 -1.53 14.57
C LEU A 124 -17.45 -2.34 13.63
N VAL A 125 -16.16 -2.03 13.63
CA VAL A 125 -15.14 -2.74 12.85
C VAL A 125 -14.06 -3.27 13.81
N PRO A 126 -13.48 -4.45 13.56
CA PRO A 126 -12.34 -4.91 14.35
C PRO A 126 -11.20 -3.89 14.33
N VAL A 127 -10.63 -3.58 15.49
CA VAL A 127 -9.54 -2.61 15.57
C VAL A 127 -8.35 -3.00 14.70
N GLU A 128 -8.07 -4.30 14.55
CA GLU A 128 -6.97 -4.81 13.74
C GLU A 128 -7.12 -4.52 12.23
N LEU A 129 -8.35 -4.36 11.73
CA LEU A 129 -8.62 -3.95 10.35
C LEU A 129 -8.43 -2.44 10.14
N ALA A 130 -8.65 -1.65 11.19
CA ALA A 130 -8.57 -0.20 11.15
C ALA A 130 -7.17 0.33 11.52
N ALA A 131 -6.45 -0.36 12.40
CA ALA A 131 -5.14 0.01 12.90
C ALA A 131 -4.10 0.15 11.77
N THR A 132 -3.16 1.05 11.94
CA THR A 132 -2.11 1.35 10.95
C THR A 132 -0.76 0.72 11.32
N ARG A 133 -0.59 0.38 12.59
CA ARG A 133 0.60 -0.24 13.18
C ARG A 133 0.22 -1.04 14.44
N PHE A 134 1.10 -1.93 14.90
CA PHE A 134 0.85 -2.71 16.10
C PHE A 134 0.64 -1.85 17.36
N ALA A 135 1.31 -0.72 17.46
CA ALA A 135 1.13 0.22 18.58
C ALA A 135 -0.31 0.77 18.71
N ASP A 136 -1.06 0.82 17.61
CA ASP A 136 -2.46 1.28 17.60
C ASP A 136 -3.40 0.24 18.23
N LEU A 137 -2.98 -1.01 18.38
CA LEU A 137 -3.78 -2.08 18.99
C LEU A 137 -3.89 -1.96 20.51
N GLY A 138 -3.02 -1.16 21.16
CA GLY A 138 -3.02 -0.95 22.61
C GLY A 138 -2.42 -2.10 23.43
N SER A 139 -2.61 -3.34 23.04
CA SER A 139 -1.90 -4.52 23.54
C SER A 139 -1.23 -5.20 22.34
N SER A 140 0.04 -5.50 22.44
CA SER A 140 0.70 -6.26 21.37
C SER A 140 0.19 -7.70 21.41
N PRO A 141 -0.60 -8.16 20.42
CA PRO A 141 -0.97 -9.57 20.35
C PRO A 141 0.30 -10.41 20.11
N ALA A 142 0.28 -11.65 20.53
CA ALA A 142 1.37 -12.56 20.23
C ALA A 142 1.49 -12.76 18.70
N PRO A 143 2.70 -13.01 18.18
CA PRO A 143 2.88 -13.29 16.77
C PRO A 143 1.94 -14.44 16.29
N GLY A 144 1.14 -14.18 15.26
CA GLY A 144 0.16 -15.12 14.72
C GLY A 144 -1.21 -15.15 15.42
N GLU A 145 -1.44 -14.31 16.43
CA GLU A 145 -2.75 -14.17 17.10
C GLU A 145 -3.60 -13.03 16.49
N CYS A 146 -2.98 -12.12 15.75
CA CYS A 146 -3.71 -11.05 15.06
C CYS A 146 -4.66 -11.59 13.99
N LEU A 147 -5.84 -10.97 13.91
CA LEU A 147 -6.79 -11.21 12.81
C LEU A 147 -6.15 -10.88 11.46
N THR A 148 -5.39 -9.79 11.40
CA THR A 148 -4.59 -9.34 10.27
C THR A 148 -3.47 -8.42 10.73
N THR A 149 -2.42 -8.28 9.93
CA THR A 149 -1.36 -7.30 10.16
C THR A 149 -1.90 -5.90 9.95
N PRO A 150 -1.74 -4.96 10.91
CA PRO A 150 -2.08 -3.56 10.72
C PRO A 150 -1.28 -2.93 9.58
N ILE A 151 -1.94 -2.12 8.74
CA ILE A 151 -1.33 -1.43 7.59
C ILE A 151 -1.85 -0.01 7.43
N THR A 152 -1.04 0.83 6.82
CA THR A 152 -1.38 2.22 6.52
C THR A 152 -2.37 2.38 5.36
N ASN A 153 -2.49 1.39 4.46
CA ASN A 153 -3.36 1.46 3.28
C ASN A 153 -4.78 1.92 3.64
N GLY A 154 -5.28 2.89 2.89
CA GLY A 154 -6.55 3.55 3.18
C GLY A 154 -6.47 4.70 4.17
N LEU A 155 -5.26 5.14 4.59
CA LEU A 155 -5.10 6.45 5.20
C LEU A 155 -5.21 7.55 4.13
N GLY A 156 -5.73 8.69 4.53
CA GLY A 156 -5.75 9.86 3.67
C GLY A 156 -5.82 11.14 4.47
N ALA A 157 -5.13 12.17 4.00
CA ALA A 157 -5.18 13.48 4.57
C ALA A 157 -5.43 14.56 3.52
N GLY A 158 -5.98 15.68 3.95
CA GLY A 158 -6.20 16.83 3.09
C GLY A 158 -6.90 17.98 3.79
N PRO A 159 -6.98 19.16 3.13
CA PRO A 159 -7.66 20.32 3.71
C PRO A 159 -9.17 20.13 3.87
N THR A 160 -9.79 19.20 3.13
CA THR A 160 -11.22 18.88 3.24
C THR A 160 -11.44 17.39 3.45
N PHE A 161 -12.60 17.01 3.97
CA PHE A 161 -12.99 15.62 4.11
C PHE A 161 -13.03 14.90 2.75
N ALA A 162 -13.56 15.55 1.71
CA ALA A 162 -13.61 15.00 0.36
C ALA A 162 -12.20 14.70 -0.18
N HIS A 163 -11.23 15.58 0.09
CA HIS A 163 -9.83 15.34 -0.27
C HIS A 163 -9.25 14.12 0.45
N ALA A 164 -9.39 14.07 1.78
CA ALA A 164 -8.85 13.00 2.59
C ALA A 164 -9.48 11.63 2.20
N LEU A 165 -10.80 11.57 2.11
CA LEU A 165 -11.49 10.31 1.80
C LEU A 165 -11.25 9.85 0.36
N SER A 166 -11.27 10.76 -0.64
CA SER A 166 -10.98 10.38 -2.02
C SER A 166 -9.55 9.85 -2.19
N HIS A 167 -8.57 10.45 -1.48
CA HIS A 167 -7.19 9.97 -1.47
C HIS A 167 -7.10 8.55 -0.89
N ALA A 168 -7.69 8.34 0.29
CA ALA A 168 -7.74 7.05 0.96
C ALA A 168 -8.38 5.95 0.09
N LEU A 169 -9.51 6.26 -0.54
CA LEU A 169 -10.22 5.31 -1.41
C LEU A 169 -9.43 4.97 -2.68
N LEU A 170 -8.78 5.95 -3.30
CA LEU A 170 -7.95 5.72 -4.48
C LEU A 170 -6.75 4.83 -4.17
N GLU A 171 -6.14 4.96 -2.99
CA GLU A 171 -5.10 4.04 -2.56
C GLU A 171 -5.64 2.61 -2.40
N LEU A 172 -6.82 2.41 -1.79
CA LEU A 172 -7.43 1.09 -1.68
C LEU A 172 -7.74 0.47 -3.05
N VAL A 173 -8.26 1.26 -4.00
CA VAL A 173 -8.49 0.83 -5.39
C VAL A 173 -7.17 0.46 -6.08
N GLN A 174 -6.12 1.25 -5.90
CA GLN A 174 -4.79 0.98 -6.41
C GLN A 174 -4.26 -0.36 -5.88
N ARG A 175 -4.35 -0.58 -4.58
CA ARG A 175 -3.89 -1.82 -3.94
C ARG A 175 -4.70 -3.04 -4.37
N ASP A 176 -6.04 -2.94 -4.44
CA ASP A 176 -6.88 -4.04 -4.93
C ASP A 176 -6.52 -4.44 -6.37
N GLY A 177 -6.37 -3.46 -7.27
CA GLY A 177 -6.03 -3.73 -8.66
C GLY A 177 -4.65 -4.34 -8.86
N ASN A 178 -3.69 -4.03 -7.98
CA ASN A 178 -2.34 -4.58 -8.02
C ASN A 178 -2.16 -5.88 -7.19
N SER A 179 -3.13 -6.26 -6.36
CA SER A 179 -2.99 -7.35 -5.40
C SER A 179 -2.73 -8.72 -6.04
N VAL A 180 -3.36 -9.03 -7.17
CA VAL A 180 -3.18 -10.28 -7.93
C VAL A 180 -2.11 -10.18 -9.01
N SER A 181 -2.08 -9.04 -9.72
CA SER A 181 -1.14 -8.82 -10.83
C SER A 181 0.21 -8.27 -10.37
N TYR A 182 0.39 -8.16 -9.06
CA TYR A 182 1.54 -7.52 -8.50
C TYR A 182 2.80 -8.32 -8.80
N ARG A 183 3.71 -7.73 -9.53
CA ARG A 183 5.05 -8.22 -9.90
C ARG A 183 5.13 -9.72 -10.24
N ALA A 184 5.10 -10.62 -9.25
CA ALA A 184 5.26 -12.06 -9.47
C ALA A 184 4.18 -12.70 -10.35
N LEU A 185 2.99 -12.11 -10.39
CA LEU A 185 1.84 -12.58 -11.18
C LEU A 185 1.51 -11.64 -12.33
N ASP A 186 2.43 -10.75 -12.66
CA ASP A 186 2.27 -9.78 -13.74
C ASP A 186 1.99 -10.47 -15.08
N ARG A 187 0.92 -10.03 -15.74
CA ARG A 187 0.54 -10.52 -17.07
C ARG A 187 1.41 -9.93 -18.19
N GLY A 188 2.27 -8.98 -17.88
CA GLY A 188 3.11 -8.31 -18.89
C GLY A 188 2.31 -7.43 -19.86
N VAL A 189 1.15 -6.91 -19.45
CA VAL A 189 0.33 -6.02 -20.29
C VAL A 189 0.87 -4.60 -20.17
N ALA A 190 1.65 -4.14 -21.13
CA ALA A 190 2.13 -2.78 -21.17
C ALA A 190 1.11 -1.85 -21.83
N VAL A 191 1.10 -0.58 -21.41
CA VAL A 191 0.26 0.47 -22.00
C VAL A 191 1.05 1.21 -23.08
N ASP A 192 0.48 1.30 -24.27
CA ASP A 192 0.99 2.19 -25.32
C ASP A 192 0.56 3.62 -24.99
N LEU A 193 1.56 4.48 -24.76
CA LEU A 193 1.38 5.85 -24.32
C LEU A 193 1.17 6.85 -25.46
N ALA A 194 0.96 6.37 -26.71
CA ALA A 194 0.68 7.25 -27.82
C ALA A 194 -0.64 8.03 -27.61
N GLY A 195 -0.59 9.35 -27.85
CA GLY A 195 -1.76 10.22 -27.73
C GLY A 195 -2.01 10.79 -26.34
N ILE A 196 -1.02 10.74 -25.43
CA ILE A 196 -1.07 11.45 -24.15
C ILE A 196 -0.96 12.95 -24.41
N GLU A 197 -1.79 13.73 -23.73
CA GLU A 197 -1.85 15.19 -23.85
C GLU A 197 -1.32 15.91 -22.59
N ASP A 198 -1.23 15.23 -21.43
CA ASP A 198 -0.79 15.83 -20.18
C ASP A 198 0.69 16.23 -20.23
N GLU A 199 0.97 17.52 -20.27
CA GLU A 199 2.32 18.10 -20.37
C GLU A 199 3.25 17.70 -19.22
N GLN A 200 2.71 17.48 -18.03
CA GLN A 200 3.51 17.03 -16.88
C GLN A 200 3.96 15.57 -17.06
N THR A 201 3.09 14.73 -17.56
CA THR A 201 3.41 13.34 -17.92
C THR A 201 4.47 13.28 -19.00
N LEU A 202 4.30 14.08 -20.08
CA LEU A 202 5.29 14.19 -21.16
C LEU A 202 6.64 14.69 -20.63
N GLY A 203 6.63 15.62 -19.68
CA GLY A 203 7.82 16.11 -18.98
C GLY A 203 8.55 15.01 -18.22
N LEU A 204 7.83 14.19 -17.44
CA LEU A 204 8.41 13.05 -16.71
C LEU A 204 9.00 12.00 -17.67
N LEU A 205 8.31 11.68 -18.75
CA LEU A 205 8.81 10.73 -19.76
C LEU A 205 10.09 11.24 -20.45
N ARG A 206 10.18 12.55 -20.74
CA ARG A 206 11.42 13.15 -21.26
C ARG A 206 12.55 13.03 -20.22
N THR A 207 12.30 13.39 -18.96
CA THR A 207 13.30 13.29 -17.88
C THR A 207 13.84 11.87 -17.75
N LEU A 208 12.96 10.86 -17.77
CA LEU A 208 13.34 9.45 -17.72
C LEU A 208 14.18 9.06 -18.95
N GLY A 209 13.73 9.40 -20.16
CA GLY A 209 14.42 9.08 -21.39
C GLY A 209 15.82 9.73 -21.51
N GLU A 210 15.94 11.01 -21.17
CA GLU A 210 17.20 11.76 -21.14
C GLU A 210 18.15 11.24 -20.05
N GLY A 211 17.58 10.84 -18.88
CA GLY A 211 18.31 10.20 -17.81
C GLY A 211 18.73 8.74 -18.08
N GLY A 212 18.37 8.19 -19.24
CA GLY A 212 18.75 6.82 -19.62
C GLY A 212 17.99 5.73 -18.87
N VAL A 213 16.78 6.03 -18.40
CA VAL A 213 15.89 5.07 -17.72
C VAL A 213 14.86 4.54 -18.72
N ASP A 214 14.79 3.23 -18.87
CA ASP A 214 13.72 2.57 -19.59
C ASP A 214 12.57 2.24 -18.65
N VAL A 215 11.45 2.94 -18.81
CA VAL A 215 10.25 2.75 -18.02
C VAL A 215 9.14 2.08 -18.87
N THR A 216 8.48 1.11 -18.27
CA THR A 216 7.29 0.46 -18.81
C THR A 216 6.12 0.69 -17.87
N VAL A 217 5.07 1.32 -18.38
CA VAL A 217 3.79 1.42 -17.67
C VAL A 217 2.97 0.18 -17.99
N LYS A 218 2.52 -0.51 -16.97
CA LYS A 218 1.72 -1.73 -17.07
C LYS A 218 0.32 -1.51 -16.53
N LEU A 219 -0.62 -2.26 -17.06
CA LEU A 219 -2.02 -2.20 -16.67
C LEU A 219 -2.28 -3.17 -15.51
N ALA A 220 -2.73 -2.64 -14.38
CA ALA A 220 -3.32 -3.41 -13.30
C ALA A 220 -4.80 -3.75 -13.58
N GLU A 221 -5.52 -4.32 -12.63
CA GLU A 221 -6.96 -4.59 -12.80
C GLU A 221 -7.77 -3.29 -12.84
N THR A 222 -8.71 -3.21 -13.76
CA THR A 222 -9.58 -2.04 -14.00
C THR A 222 -11.07 -2.37 -13.90
N ASP A 223 -11.41 -3.48 -13.29
CA ASP A 223 -12.79 -3.98 -13.14
C ASP A 223 -13.70 -3.05 -12.31
N LEU A 224 -13.13 -2.06 -11.61
CA LEU A 224 -13.88 -0.96 -10.98
C LEU A 224 -14.12 0.24 -11.92
N GLY A 225 -13.83 0.11 -13.23
CA GLY A 225 -14.07 1.17 -14.22
C GLY A 225 -13.19 2.41 -14.05
N MET A 226 -12.06 2.27 -13.36
CA MET A 226 -11.06 3.33 -13.17
C MET A 226 -9.71 2.87 -13.73
N ALA A 227 -8.91 3.83 -14.21
CA ALA A 227 -7.54 3.54 -14.63
C ALA A 227 -6.73 3.12 -13.39
N ASN A 228 -5.96 2.04 -13.53
CA ASN A 228 -5.04 1.56 -12.50
C ASN A 228 -3.75 1.08 -13.17
N PHE A 229 -2.65 1.72 -12.85
CA PHE A 229 -1.35 1.49 -13.45
C PHE A 229 -0.30 1.14 -12.42
N TYR A 230 0.74 0.45 -12.87
CA TYR A 230 2.03 0.44 -12.22
C TYR A 230 3.15 0.59 -13.24
N ALA A 231 4.17 1.38 -12.88
CA ALA A 231 5.36 1.60 -13.68
C ALA A 231 6.52 0.81 -13.09
N VAL A 232 7.27 0.15 -13.95
CA VAL A 232 8.52 -0.53 -13.62
C VAL A 232 9.58 -0.13 -14.64
N GLY A 233 10.86 -0.23 -14.28
CA GLY A 233 11.91 0.15 -15.20
C GLY A 233 13.30 -0.12 -14.67
N GLU A 234 14.30 0.08 -15.55
CA GLU A 234 15.71 -0.13 -15.25
C GLU A 234 16.58 0.92 -15.94
N ASP A 235 17.78 1.12 -15.45
CA ASP A 235 18.76 1.96 -16.13
C ASP A 235 19.33 1.23 -17.33
N ARG A 236 19.44 1.91 -18.48
CA ARG A 236 20.05 1.36 -19.73
C ARG A 236 21.52 0.99 -19.52
N ASN A 237 22.22 1.81 -18.76
CA ASN A 237 23.62 1.63 -18.47
C ASN A 237 23.84 1.72 -16.95
N PRO A 238 23.53 0.67 -16.22
CA PRO A 238 23.77 0.66 -14.78
C PRO A 238 25.29 0.74 -14.55
N GLY A 239 25.77 1.91 -14.10
CA GLY A 239 27.15 2.10 -13.71
C GLY A 239 27.50 1.22 -12.50
N GLY A 240 28.77 0.93 -12.26
CA GLY A 240 29.22 0.07 -11.16
C GLY A 240 28.90 0.58 -9.74
N ALA A 241 28.21 1.70 -9.61
CA ALA A 241 27.80 2.32 -8.34
C ALA A 241 26.29 2.20 -8.06
N VAL A 242 25.53 1.48 -8.89
CA VAL A 242 24.08 1.33 -8.68
C VAL A 242 23.82 0.42 -7.49
N HIS A 243 23.09 0.94 -6.51
CA HIS A 243 22.70 0.16 -5.33
C HIS A 243 21.83 -1.03 -5.75
N PRO A 244 22.07 -2.27 -5.26
CA PRO A 244 21.32 -3.46 -5.70
C PRO A 244 19.79 -3.30 -5.63
N LEU A 245 19.25 -2.68 -4.58
CA LEU A 245 17.80 -2.46 -4.45
C LEU A 245 17.21 -1.51 -5.49
N THR A 246 18.02 -0.79 -6.25
CA THR A 246 17.58 0.06 -7.36
C THR A 246 17.57 -0.65 -8.71
N VAL A 247 17.77 -1.98 -8.72
CA VAL A 247 17.63 -2.82 -9.93
C VAL A 247 16.30 -2.56 -10.64
N THR A 248 15.27 -2.25 -9.88
CA THR A 248 14.01 -1.67 -10.39
C THR A 248 13.37 -0.77 -9.32
N ALA A 249 12.54 0.14 -9.78
CA ALA A 249 11.61 0.88 -8.93
C ALA A 249 10.16 0.54 -9.35
N CYS A 250 9.21 0.89 -8.53
CA CYS A 250 7.80 0.78 -8.87
C CYS A 250 7.07 2.06 -8.46
N GLY A 251 6.23 2.55 -9.36
CA GLY A 251 5.22 3.56 -9.05
C GLY A 251 3.85 2.99 -9.37
N GLU A 252 2.86 3.35 -8.59
CA GLU A 252 1.50 2.84 -8.70
C GLU A 252 0.49 3.96 -8.57
N ALA A 253 -0.58 3.94 -9.35
CA ALA A 253 -1.68 4.88 -9.15
C ALA A 253 -2.99 4.38 -9.75
N ALA A 254 -4.08 4.62 -9.04
CA ALA A 254 -5.44 4.52 -9.56
C ALA A 254 -6.10 5.89 -9.57
N HIS A 255 -6.89 6.16 -10.61
CA HIS A 255 -7.67 7.40 -10.71
C HIS A 255 -8.78 7.23 -11.76
N PRO A 256 -9.96 7.89 -11.60
CA PRO A 256 -10.96 7.91 -12.67
C PRO A 256 -10.44 8.49 -13.98
N ASP A 257 -9.63 9.54 -13.95
CA ASP A 257 -8.95 10.07 -15.15
C ASP A 257 -7.60 9.37 -15.35
N ARG A 258 -7.45 8.68 -16.49
CA ARG A 258 -6.27 7.89 -16.81
C ARG A 258 -4.99 8.71 -16.98
N GLU A 259 -5.07 9.97 -17.41
CA GLU A 259 -3.88 10.81 -17.54
C GLU A 259 -3.36 11.25 -16.18
N ILE A 260 -4.26 11.55 -15.23
CA ILE A 260 -3.90 11.82 -13.83
C ILE A 260 -3.29 10.57 -13.19
N ALA A 261 -3.91 9.39 -13.40
CA ALA A 261 -3.36 8.12 -12.91
C ALA A 261 -1.95 7.87 -13.45
N LEU A 262 -1.75 8.06 -14.75
CA LEU A 262 -0.45 7.88 -15.39
C LEU A 262 0.61 8.83 -14.84
N ARG A 263 0.29 10.11 -14.72
CA ARG A 263 1.21 11.11 -14.14
C ARG A 263 1.63 10.74 -12.73
N LYS A 264 0.68 10.38 -11.87
CA LYS A 264 0.97 9.94 -10.49
C LYS A 264 1.83 8.69 -10.46
N CYS A 265 1.50 7.68 -11.27
CA CYS A 265 2.25 6.45 -11.40
C CYS A 265 3.72 6.69 -11.77
N LEU A 266 3.99 7.53 -12.78
CA LEU A 266 5.35 7.88 -13.20
C LEU A 266 6.08 8.74 -12.16
N ALA A 267 5.40 9.67 -11.50
CA ALA A 267 5.99 10.48 -10.45
C ALA A 267 6.39 9.60 -9.24
N GLU A 268 5.55 8.66 -8.84
CA GLU A 268 5.89 7.70 -7.78
C GLU A 268 7.03 6.78 -8.18
N PHE A 269 7.09 6.32 -9.44
CA PHE A 269 8.23 5.55 -9.95
C PHE A 269 9.55 6.33 -9.78
N CYS A 270 9.58 7.59 -10.19
CA CYS A 270 10.74 8.45 -10.00
C CYS A 270 11.10 8.62 -8.51
N ALA A 271 10.10 8.81 -7.66
CA ALA A 271 10.29 8.94 -6.22
C ALA A 271 10.85 7.67 -5.58
N ALA A 272 10.36 6.50 -5.99
CA ALA A 272 10.83 5.22 -5.48
C ALA A 272 12.31 4.97 -5.76
N ARG A 273 12.88 5.54 -6.83
CA ARG A 273 14.30 5.47 -7.16
C ARG A 273 15.19 6.17 -6.14
N ALA A 274 14.75 7.31 -5.59
CA ALA A 274 15.46 8.01 -4.52
C ALA A 274 15.12 7.42 -3.12
N ARG A 275 13.86 6.99 -2.91
CA ARG A 275 13.38 6.46 -1.64
C ARG A 275 14.08 5.16 -1.23
N LYS A 276 14.33 4.24 -2.17
CA LYS A 276 14.98 2.96 -1.88
C LYS A 276 16.41 3.13 -1.34
N PRO A 277 17.32 3.84 -2.00
CA PRO A 277 18.66 4.09 -1.45
C PRO A 277 18.59 4.94 -0.17
N PHE A 278 17.60 5.82 -0.02
CA PHE A 278 17.39 6.55 1.23
C PHE A 278 17.05 5.62 2.40
N ASN A 279 16.07 4.74 2.22
CA ASN A 279 15.58 3.89 3.32
C ASN A 279 16.54 2.74 3.64
N HIS A 280 17.23 2.17 2.66
CA HIS A 280 17.90 0.89 2.77
C HIS A 280 19.38 0.91 2.31
N GLY A 281 19.81 2.01 1.69
CA GLY A 281 21.18 2.15 1.19
C GLY A 281 22.19 2.52 2.28
N PRO A 282 23.50 2.57 1.93
CA PRO A 282 24.56 2.95 2.86
C PRO A 282 24.30 4.29 3.53
N LEU A 283 24.61 4.40 4.82
CA LEU A 283 24.33 5.59 5.61
C LEU A 283 25.21 6.83 5.33
N PRO A 284 26.48 6.70 4.84
CA PRO A 284 27.30 7.89 4.57
C PRO A 284 26.65 8.94 3.67
N PRO A 285 26.06 8.61 2.49
CA PRO A 285 25.34 9.59 1.68
C PRO A 285 24.14 10.22 2.40
N ILE A 286 23.46 9.47 3.25
CA ILE A 286 22.33 9.96 4.04
C ILE A 286 22.82 10.95 5.09
N HIS A 287 23.95 10.67 5.71
CA HIS A 287 24.56 11.54 6.71
C HIS A 287 24.96 12.90 6.12
N GLU A 288 25.41 12.93 4.85
CA GLU A 288 25.78 14.16 4.15
C GLU A 288 24.61 15.08 3.84
N ILE A 289 23.43 14.53 3.52
CA ILE A 289 22.25 15.31 3.11
C ILE A 289 21.28 15.60 4.27
N SER A 290 21.38 14.87 5.37
CA SER A 290 20.46 14.99 6.51
C SER A 290 20.92 16.01 7.53
N PRO A 291 19.99 16.57 8.34
CA PRO A 291 20.37 17.44 9.46
C PRO A 291 21.26 16.73 10.49
N PRO A 292 22.14 17.45 11.18
CA PRO A 292 23.04 16.85 12.20
C PRO A 292 22.26 16.04 13.26
N GLY A 293 22.77 14.86 13.55
CA GLY A 293 22.17 13.93 14.54
C GLY A 293 20.96 13.15 14.04
N TYR A 294 20.61 13.25 12.75
CA TYR A 294 19.50 12.46 12.17
C TYR A 294 19.79 10.97 12.16
N VAL A 295 20.91 10.53 11.60
CA VAL A 295 21.30 9.12 11.50
C VAL A 295 21.55 8.51 12.88
N GLU A 296 22.18 9.24 13.79
CA GLU A 296 22.50 8.80 15.15
C GLU A 296 21.28 8.39 15.96
N ARG A 297 20.11 8.97 15.66
CA ARG A 297 18.84 8.61 16.33
C ARG A 297 18.38 7.20 16.00
N PHE A 298 18.69 6.71 14.81
CA PHE A 298 18.35 5.35 14.41
C PHE A 298 19.36 4.34 14.98
N ARG A 299 20.63 4.70 15.14
CA ARG A 299 21.66 3.83 15.72
C ARG A 299 21.40 3.45 17.17
N GLY A 300 20.62 4.24 17.90
CA GLY A 300 20.29 3.98 19.31
C GLY A 300 18.99 3.18 19.51
N GLN A 301 18.31 2.76 18.46
CA GLN A 301 17.06 2.03 18.53
C GLN A 301 17.26 0.53 18.28
N PRO A 302 16.43 -0.35 18.90
CA PRO A 302 16.45 -1.76 18.56
C PRO A 302 16.24 -1.98 17.05
N LEU A 303 17.09 -2.79 16.42
CA LEU A 303 16.91 -3.21 15.04
C LEU A 303 15.80 -4.26 14.94
N GLY A 304 14.58 -3.87 15.30
CA GLY A 304 13.38 -4.68 15.16
C GLY A 304 12.63 -4.29 13.89
N SER A 305 12.26 -5.27 13.09
CA SER A 305 11.27 -5.10 12.04
C SER A 305 9.92 -5.59 12.55
N GLU A 306 8.83 -4.94 12.17
CA GLU A 306 7.47 -5.47 12.43
C GLU A 306 7.29 -6.85 11.77
N GLU A 307 8.15 -7.19 10.81
CA GLU A 307 8.20 -8.47 10.13
C GLU A 307 9.67 -8.85 9.84
N ASP A 308 10.20 -9.81 10.60
CA ASP A 308 11.60 -10.28 10.46
C ASP A 308 11.92 -10.75 9.04
N ARG A 309 10.95 -11.35 8.34
CA ARG A 309 11.10 -11.81 6.97
C ARG A 309 11.44 -10.67 6.01
N SER A 310 10.85 -9.48 6.17
CA SER A 310 11.13 -8.35 5.28
C SER A 310 12.58 -7.88 5.40
N LEU A 311 13.12 -7.89 6.62
CA LEU A 311 14.52 -7.56 6.86
C LEU A 311 15.46 -8.58 6.25
N GLU A 312 15.27 -9.88 6.52
CA GLU A 312 16.14 -10.93 5.99
C GLU A 312 16.13 -10.99 4.45
N ALA A 313 14.95 -10.87 3.83
CA ALA A 313 14.84 -10.81 2.37
C ALA A 313 15.53 -9.59 1.77
N THR A 314 15.45 -8.43 2.43
CA THR A 314 16.15 -7.21 1.98
C THR A 314 17.66 -7.37 2.12
N LEU A 315 18.15 -7.95 3.22
CA LEU A 315 19.58 -8.20 3.42
C LEU A 315 20.13 -9.24 2.43
N ASP A 316 19.35 -10.27 2.09
CA ASP A 316 19.72 -11.20 1.00
C ASP A 316 19.87 -10.45 -0.32
N TRP A 317 18.95 -9.57 -0.68
CA TRP A 317 19.07 -8.77 -1.91
C TRP A 317 20.26 -7.82 -1.88
N LEU A 318 20.57 -7.20 -0.74
CA LEU A 318 21.75 -6.32 -0.56
C LEU A 318 23.06 -7.08 -0.73
N SER A 319 23.08 -8.37 -0.46
CA SER A 319 24.26 -9.24 -0.63
C SER A 319 24.49 -9.72 -2.07
N ARG A 320 23.51 -9.51 -2.97
CA ARG A 320 23.56 -9.94 -4.37
C ARG A 320 24.08 -8.83 -5.28
N SER A 321 24.65 -9.22 -6.40
CA SER A 321 24.99 -8.29 -7.47
C SER A 321 23.76 -7.78 -8.20
N TYR A 322 23.89 -6.61 -8.82
CA TYR A 322 22.87 -6.05 -9.72
C TYR A 322 22.46 -7.05 -10.82
N GLY A 323 23.41 -7.77 -11.42
CA GLY A 323 23.14 -8.75 -12.46
C GLY A 323 22.27 -9.91 -11.99
N GLU A 324 22.57 -10.49 -10.81
CA GLU A 324 21.75 -11.56 -10.22
C GLU A 324 20.33 -11.10 -9.91
N LEU A 325 20.18 -9.89 -9.36
CA LEU A 325 18.83 -9.36 -9.09
C LEU A 325 18.06 -9.06 -10.38
N ARG A 326 18.76 -8.57 -11.41
CA ARG A 326 18.14 -8.33 -12.71
C ARG A 326 17.64 -9.62 -13.36
N GLU A 327 18.36 -10.74 -13.21
CA GLU A 327 17.89 -12.05 -13.68
C GLU A 327 16.59 -12.46 -12.94
N ILE A 328 16.52 -12.27 -11.62
CA ILE A 328 15.35 -12.60 -10.81
C ILE A 328 14.10 -11.82 -11.27
N ILE A 329 14.25 -10.53 -11.63
CA ILE A 329 13.14 -9.66 -11.98
C ILE A 329 12.80 -9.64 -13.48
N SER A 330 13.66 -10.19 -14.35
CA SER A 330 13.55 -10.03 -15.81
C SER A 330 12.21 -10.53 -16.37
N ASP A 331 11.81 -11.75 -16.04
CA ASP A 331 10.55 -12.34 -16.49
C ASP A 331 9.34 -11.87 -15.65
N PRO A 332 9.35 -11.98 -14.32
CA PRO A 332 8.15 -11.66 -13.54
C PRO A 332 7.84 -10.16 -13.43
N VAL A 333 8.84 -9.28 -13.63
CA VAL A 333 8.65 -7.82 -13.42
C VAL A 333 8.80 -7.03 -14.70
N LEU A 334 9.85 -7.26 -15.49
CA LEU A 334 10.18 -6.42 -16.64
C LEU A 334 9.55 -6.89 -17.96
N ALA A 335 9.20 -8.18 -18.09
CA ALA A 335 8.71 -8.72 -19.35
C ALA A 335 7.42 -8.02 -19.85
N VAL A 336 7.38 -7.73 -21.14
CA VAL A 336 6.19 -7.27 -21.86
C VAL A 336 5.71 -8.38 -22.77
N ARG A 337 4.48 -8.87 -22.54
CA ARG A 337 3.85 -9.96 -23.30
C ARG A 337 2.79 -9.47 -24.28
N SER A 338 2.16 -8.35 -23.95
CA SER A 338 1.16 -7.69 -24.80
C SER A 338 1.13 -6.19 -24.56
N ARG A 339 0.45 -5.46 -25.45
CA ARG A 339 0.25 -4.00 -25.33
C ARG A 339 -1.20 -3.66 -25.54
N VAL A 340 -1.67 -2.64 -24.82
CA VAL A 340 -2.99 -2.03 -25.00
C VAL A 340 -2.82 -0.53 -25.22
N PRO A 341 -3.54 0.09 -26.15
CA PRO A 341 -3.54 1.55 -26.29
C PRO A 341 -4.07 2.21 -25.03
N ILE A 342 -3.50 3.32 -24.61
CA ILE A 342 -4.00 4.08 -23.46
C ILE A 342 -5.45 4.51 -23.65
N SER A 343 -5.89 4.71 -24.90
CA SER A 343 -7.26 5.06 -25.25
C SER A 343 -8.29 4.00 -24.84
N GLU A 344 -7.90 2.74 -24.70
CA GLU A 344 -8.75 1.63 -24.27
C GLU A 344 -8.86 1.50 -22.73
N VAL A 345 -7.97 2.18 -21.98
CA VAL A 345 -8.04 2.19 -20.52
C VAL A 345 -9.24 3.05 -20.07
N PRO A 346 -10.05 2.59 -19.11
CA PRO A 346 -11.16 3.38 -18.58
C PRO A 346 -10.74 4.79 -18.18
N SER A 347 -11.55 5.80 -18.53
CA SER A 347 -11.27 7.19 -18.13
C SER A 347 -12.54 8.03 -18.05
N ILE A 348 -12.63 8.81 -16.97
CA ILE A 348 -13.58 9.90 -16.79
C ILE A 348 -12.74 11.16 -16.64
N LYS A 349 -12.80 12.07 -17.63
CA LYS A 349 -12.03 13.32 -17.61
C LYS A 349 -12.40 14.17 -16.39
N MET A 350 -11.40 14.65 -15.68
CA MET A 350 -11.53 15.46 -14.49
C MET A 350 -10.68 16.73 -14.59
N ASP A 351 -11.25 17.86 -14.19
CA ASP A 351 -10.55 19.15 -14.15
C ASP A 351 -10.02 19.42 -12.75
N GLU A 352 -8.71 19.20 -12.54
CA GLU A 352 -8.03 19.43 -11.26
C GLU A 352 -8.04 20.93 -10.81
N GLN A 353 -8.33 21.84 -11.74
CA GLN A 353 -8.41 23.28 -11.43
C GLN A 353 -9.83 23.72 -10.99
N SER A 354 -10.82 22.85 -11.15
CA SER A 354 -12.18 23.13 -10.70
C SER A 354 -12.24 23.21 -9.17
N ARG A 355 -13.07 24.13 -8.67
CA ARG A 355 -13.24 24.33 -7.21
C ARG A 355 -13.92 23.13 -6.54
N ASP A 356 -14.74 22.40 -7.27
CA ASP A 356 -15.48 21.21 -6.82
C ASP A 356 -14.77 19.91 -7.19
N TYR A 357 -13.51 19.98 -7.65
CA TYR A 357 -12.76 18.81 -8.11
C TYR A 357 -12.76 17.67 -7.08
N ARG A 358 -12.50 17.98 -5.81
CA ARG A 358 -12.35 16.97 -4.76
C ARG A 358 -13.69 16.31 -4.39
N GLU A 359 -14.75 17.07 -4.36
CA GLU A 359 -16.11 16.57 -4.15
C GLU A 359 -16.53 15.64 -5.31
N ARG A 360 -16.34 16.07 -6.54
CA ARG A 360 -16.64 15.26 -7.74
C ARG A 360 -15.78 14.01 -7.83
N LEU A 361 -14.50 14.10 -7.44
CA LEU A 361 -13.62 12.95 -7.37
C LEU A 361 -14.14 11.93 -6.37
N LEU A 362 -14.50 12.37 -5.15
CA LEU A 362 -15.05 11.50 -4.13
C LEU A 362 -16.35 10.83 -4.61
N GLU A 363 -17.29 11.60 -5.15
CA GLU A 363 -18.55 11.09 -5.71
C GLU A 363 -18.28 10.03 -6.78
N THR A 364 -17.39 10.33 -7.74
CA THR A 364 -17.06 9.40 -8.82
C THR A 364 -16.48 8.09 -8.31
N VAL A 365 -15.53 8.16 -7.37
CA VAL A 365 -14.90 6.95 -6.80
C VAL A 365 -15.91 6.12 -6.02
N VAL A 366 -16.74 6.78 -5.21
CA VAL A 366 -17.79 6.11 -4.42
C VAL A 366 -18.81 5.44 -5.33
N ASP A 367 -19.29 6.13 -6.37
CA ASP A 367 -20.24 5.57 -7.33
C ASP A 367 -19.69 4.30 -7.98
N ARG A 368 -18.41 4.28 -8.38
CA ARG A 368 -17.75 3.09 -8.94
C ARG A 368 -17.69 1.93 -7.95
N LEU A 369 -17.42 2.22 -6.68
CA LEU A 369 -17.42 1.21 -5.63
C LEU A 369 -18.84 0.65 -5.40
N TRP A 370 -19.87 1.50 -5.36
CA TRP A 370 -21.25 1.08 -5.21
C TRP A 370 -21.77 0.29 -6.42
N GLU A 371 -21.43 0.69 -7.65
CA GLU A 371 -21.74 -0.08 -8.86
C GLU A 371 -21.15 -1.51 -8.79
N ALA A 372 -20.01 -1.68 -8.12
CA ALA A 372 -19.40 -2.98 -7.87
C ALA A 372 -19.99 -3.70 -6.64
N GLY A 373 -21.00 -3.12 -5.97
CA GLY A 373 -21.62 -3.69 -4.77
C GLY A 373 -20.76 -3.58 -3.50
N LEU A 374 -19.78 -2.66 -3.48
CA LEU A 374 -18.87 -2.46 -2.36
C LEU A 374 -19.35 -1.30 -1.47
N GLU A 375 -19.26 -1.49 -0.16
CA GLU A 375 -19.61 -0.48 0.85
C GLU A 375 -18.36 0.32 1.25
N VAL A 376 -18.57 1.62 1.52
CA VAL A 376 -17.50 2.51 1.99
C VAL A 376 -17.70 2.79 3.48
N LEU A 377 -16.73 2.39 4.29
CA LEU A 377 -16.64 2.73 5.71
C LEU A 377 -15.43 3.65 5.94
N TYR A 378 -15.51 4.50 6.96
CA TYR A 378 -14.39 5.36 7.33
C TYR A 378 -14.36 5.63 8.83
N LEU A 379 -13.16 5.83 9.35
CA LEU A 379 -12.92 6.41 10.67
C LEU A 379 -12.41 7.84 10.46
N ASP A 380 -13.03 8.81 11.12
CA ASP A 380 -12.53 10.17 11.15
C ASP A 380 -11.42 10.25 12.21
N LEU A 381 -10.20 10.50 11.76
CA LEU A 381 -9.00 10.58 12.59
C LEU A 381 -8.58 12.05 12.81
N SER A 382 -9.38 13.00 12.35
CA SER A 382 -9.09 14.43 12.42
C SER A 382 -9.08 14.92 13.88
N GLN A 383 -8.25 15.90 14.16
CA GLN A 383 -8.32 16.64 15.43
C GLN A 383 -9.51 17.63 15.37
N GLU A 384 -10.22 17.83 16.49
CA GLU A 384 -11.41 18.68 16.55
C GLU A 384 -11.14 20.13 16.08
N ASP A 385 -9.99 20.69 16.46
CA ASP A 385 -9.59 22.06 16.11
C ASP A 385 -8.58 22.14 14.95
N GLY A 386 -8.46 21.05 14.16
CA GLY A 386 -7.47 20.97 13.08
C GLY A 386 -7.94 21.59 11.77
N ASP A 387 -7.05 22.33 11.08
CA ASP A 387 -7.30 22.92 9.75
C ASP A 387 -7.30 21.88 8.61
N ALA A 388 -6.89 20.65 8.89
CA ALA A 388 -6.83 19.55 7.94
C ALA A 388 -7.56 18.32 8.47
N ARG A 389 -8.01 17.49 7.54
CA ARG A 389 -8.72 16.22 7.81
C ARG A 389 -7.80 15.04 7.62
N ALA A 390 -8.00 14.02 8.43
CA ALA A 390 -7.38 12.72 8.28
C ALA A 390 -8.44 11.64 8.44
N VAL A 391 -8.40 10.62 7.59
CA VAL A 391 -9.35 9.50 7.63
C VAL A 391 -8.62 8.17 7.44
N LYS A 392 -9.24 7.10 7.95
CA LYS A 392 -8.93 5.72 7.56
C LYS A 392 -10.15 5.16 6.87
N ALA A 393 -10.06 4.91 5.57
CA ALA A 393 -11.09 4.24 4.80
C ALA A 393 -10.95 2.72 4.91
N LEU A 394 -12.09 2.04 4.89
CA LEU A 394 -12.21 0.59 4.78
C LEU A 394 -13.29 0.30 3.73
N VAL A 395 -12.97 -0.55 2.78
CA VAL A 395 -13.93 -1.01 1.76
C VAL A 395 -13.95 -2.54 1.82
N PRO A 396 -14.89 -3.13 2.58
CA PRO A 396 -15.02 -4.58 2.66
C PRO A 396 -15.14 -5.18 1.26
N GLY A 397 -14.40 -6.27 1.02
CA GLY A 397 -14.32 -6.91 -0.30
C GLY A 397 -13.19 -6.43 -1.21
N LEU A 398 -12.54 -5.28 -0.93
CA LEU A 398 -11.28 -4.93 -1.58
C LEU A 398 -10.10 -5.66 -0.92
N GLU A 399 -9.17 -6.09 -1.75
CA GLU A 399 -7.94 -6.76 -1.31
C GLU A 399 -6.79 -5.75 -1.28
N VAL A 400 -6.54 -5.21 -0.09
CA VAL A 400 -5.68 -4.05 0.11
C VAL A 400 -4.23 -4.40 0.41
N GLU A 401 -3.85 -5.67 0.27
CA GLU A 401 -2.50 -6.15 0.45
C GLU A 401 -2.02 -7.02 -0.70
N THR A 402 -0.70 -7.19 -0.78
CA THR A 402 -0.07 -8.07 -1.77
C THR A 402 -0.18 -9.54 -1.35
N MET A 403 0.05 -10.45 -2.29
CA MET A 403 0.07 -11.90 -2.02
C MET A 403 1.06 -12.32 -0.92
N SER A 404 2.06 -11.49 -0.63
CA SER A 404 3.07 -11.78 0.40
C SER A 404 2.48 -11.92 1.81
N TYR A 405 1.33 -11.29 2.07
CA TYR A 405 0.63 -11.39 3.36
C TYR A 405 -0.35 -12.56 3.45
N GLY A 406 -0.67 -13.18 2.33
CA GLY A 406 -1.66 -14.26 2.26
C GLY A 406 -3.10 -13.81 2.50
N ARG A 407 -3.40 -12.51 2.54
CA ARG A 407 -4.77 -12.01 2.58
C ARG A 407 -5.40 -12.20 1.22
N ILE A 408 -6.55 -12.85 1.20
CA ILE A 408 -7.26 -13.19 -0.04
C ILE A 408 -8.76 -13.26 0.21
N GLY A 409 -9.51 -12.64 -0.67
CA GLY A 409 -10.96 -12.63 -0.68
C GLY A 409 -11.55 -13.23 -1.96
N PRO A 410 -12.87 -13.11 -2.13
CA PRO A 410 -13.57 -13.74 -3.26
C PRO A 410 -13.17 -13.14 -4.62
N ARG A 411 -12.75 -11.87 -4.69
CA ARG A 411 -12.36 -11.21 -5.95
C ARG A 411 -11.06 -11.80 -6.49
N ASN A 412 -10.01 -11.84 -5.68
CA ASN A 412 -8.73 -12.42 -6.09
C ASN A 412 -8.79 -13.94 -6.21
N LEU A 413 -9.60 -14.60 -5.40
CA LEU A 413 -9.84 -16.04 -5.59
C LEU A 413 -10.35 -16.33 -7.02
N ARG A 414 -11.37 -15.60 -7.50
CA ARG A 414 -11.88 -15.73 -8.87
C ARG A 414 -10.81 -15.42 -9.90
N ARG A 415 -10.11 -14.28 -9.77
CA ARG A 415 -9.04 -13.86 -10.69
C ARG A 415 -7.93 -14.93 -10.80
N LEU A 416 -7.55 -15.56 -9.68
CA LEU A 416 -6.52 -16.62 -9.66
C LEU A 416 -7.03 -17.93 -10.25
N LEU A 417 -8.31 -18.28 -10.06
CA LEU A 417 -8.94 -19.43 -10.68
C LEU A 417 -9.07 -19.23 -12.20
N ASP A 418 -9.54 -18.09 -12.65
CA ASP A 418 -9.72 -17.74 -14.07
C ASP A 418 -8.39 -17.75 -14.85
N ARG A 419 -7.29 -17.50 -14.15
CA ARG A 419 -5.93 -17.50 -14.72
C ARG A 419 -5.23 -18.88 -14.63
N ASP A 420 -5.88 -19.88 -14.05
CA ASP A 420 -5.24 -21.17 -13.76
C ASP A 420 -3.87 -21.02 -13.08
N SER A 421 -3.81 -20.13 -12.08
CA SER A 421 -2.56 -19.71 -11.45
C SER A 421 -1.82 -20.81 -10.70
N GLY A 422 -2.51 -21.89 -10.34
CA GLY A 422 -2.00 -22.95 -9.47
C GLY A 422 -1.81 -22.55 -8.01
N LEU A 423 -2.13 -21.29 -7.64
CA LEU A 423 -1.98 -20.79 -6.27
C LEU A 423 -3.20 -21.03 -5.40
N VAL A 424 -4.36 -21.27 -5.99
CA VAL A 424 -5.63 -21.48 -5.30
C VAL A 424 -6.29 -22.77 -5.74
N LEU A 425 -7.09 -23.33 -4.85
CA LEU A 425 -7.83 -24.59 -5.06
C LEU A 425 -9.25 -24.42 -4.56
N THR A 426 -10.20 -25.10 -5.18
CA THR A 426 -11.59 -25.22 -4.68
C THR A 426 -11.91 -26.70 -4.39
N GLY A 427 -12.82 -26.93 -3.44
CA GLY A 427 -13.21 -28.30 -3.03
C GLY A 427 -12.26 -28.90 -2.00
N ASP A 428 -11.94 -30.20 -2.14
CA ASP A 428 -11.04 -30.91 -1.25
C ASP A 428 -9.57 -30.60 -1.61
N PRO A 429 -8.73 -30.10 -0.68
CA PRO A 429 -7.32 -29.81 -0.95
C PRO A 429 -6.46 -31.08 -1.16
N GLY A 430 -7.02 -32.28 -1.02
CA GLY A 430 -6.32 -33.54 -1.27
C GLY A 430 -5.13 -33.80 -0.34
N GLY A 431 -5.14 -33.23 0.88
CA GLY A 431 -4.07 -33.41 1.87
C GLY A 431 -2.78 -32.65 1.54
N ARG A 432 -2.79 -31.62 0.69
CA ARG A 432 -1.62 -30.77 0.37
C ARG A 432 -1.12 -30.04 1.63
N PRO A 433 0.13 -30.21 2.05
CA PRO A 433 0.63 -29.65 3.32
C PRO A 433 0.59 -28.11 3.36
N GLY A 434 0.80 -27.45 2.22
CA GLY A 434 0.79 -25.99 2.09
C GLY A 434 -0.61 -25.37 1.98
N ALA A 435 -1.68 -26.16 1.82
CA ALA A 435 -3.03 -25.65 1.61
C ALA A 435 -3.60 -25.04 2.90
N ARG A 436 -3.98 -23.75 2.83
CA ARG A 436 -4.60 -23.02 3.93
C ARG A 436 -5.98 -22.51 3.54
N ARG A 437 -6.96 -22.75 4.40
CA ARG A 437 -8.35 -22.37 4.18
C ARG A 437 -8.50 -20.88 3.96
N ILE A 438 -9.17 -20.49 2.88
CA ILE A 438 -9.63 -19.12 2.64
C ILE A 438 -11.00 -18.98 3.33
N LEU A 439 -11.13 -18.01 4.23
CA LEU A 439 -12.39 -17.70 4.88
C LEU A 439 -13.18 -16.73 4.00
N LEU A 440 -14.25 -17.22 3.42
CA LEU A 440 -15.16 -16.42 2.58
C LEU A 440 -16.42 -16.04 3.38
N PRO A 441 -17.09 -14.91 3.03
CA PRO A 441 -18.46 -14.64 3.44
C PRO A 441 -19.37 -15.82 3.06
N PRO A 442 -20.43 -16.13 3.84
CA PRO A 442 -21.25 -17.32 3.63
C PRO A 442 -21.90 -17.42 2.25
N ASP A 443 -22.34 -16.30 1.69
CA ASP A 443 -22.89 -16.20 0.33
C ASP A 443 -21.84 -16.53 -0.72
N LYS A 444 -20.63 -16.02 -0.56
CA LYS A 444 -19.50 -16.28 -1.47
C LYS A 444 -18.97 -17.70 -1.34
N GLU A 445 -18.96 -18.26 -0.14
CA GLU A 445 -18.62 -19.67 0.05
C GLU A 445 -19.67 -20.58 -0.58
N SER A 446 -20.95 -20.22 -0.51
CA SER A 446 -22.02 -20.98 -1.18
C SER A 446 -21.89 -20.94 -2.70
N GLU A 447 -21.38 -19.85 -3.27
CA GLU A 447 -21.16 -19.67 -4.71
C GLU A 447 -19.91 -20.38 -5.22
N LEU A 448 -18.76 -20.17 -4.55
CA LEU A 448 -17.43 -20.61 -5.00
C LEU A 448 -17.02 -21.98 -4.47
N GLY A 449 -17.71 -22.46 -3.45
CA GLY A 449 -17.32 -23.63 -2.67
C GLY A 449 -16.18 -23.35 -1.68
N PRO A 450 -15.81 -24.36 -0.89
CA PRO A 450 -14.65 -24.30 -0.01
C PRO A 450 -13.37 -24.03 -0.82
N ALA A 451 -12.58 -23.04 -0.40
CA ALA A 451 -11.39 -22.59 -1.12
C ALA A 451 -10.12 -22.58 -0.24
N TRP A 452 -8.98 -22.75 -0.89
CA TRP A 452 -7.68 -22.88 -0.25
C TRP A 452 -6.62 -22.11 -1.02
N LEU A 453 -5.67 -21.52 -0.30
CA LEU A 453 -4.44 -20.94 -0.85
C LEU A 453 -3.28 -21.90 -0.61
N ASP A 454 -2.55 -22.25 -1.67
CA ASP A 454 -1.35 -23.08 -1.59
C ASP A 454 -0.14 -22.19 -1.22
N TYR A 455 0.18 -22.14 0.08
CA TYR A 455 1.28 -21.31 0.59
C TYR A 455 2.65 -21.73 0.06
N GLU A 456 2.87 -23.00 -0.25
CA GLU A 456 4.13 -23.45 -0.86
C GLU A 456 4.26 -22.94 -2.31
N ALA A 457 3.14 -22.95 -3.05
CA ALA A 457 3.12 -22.37 -4.38
C ALA A 457 3.31 -20.85 -4.35
N VAL A 458 2.64 -20.16 -3.42
CA VAL A 458 2.84 -18.71 -3.19
C VAL A 458 4.30 -18.41 -2.87
N GLU A 459 4.93 -19.17 -1.97
CA GLU A 459 6.32 -18.98 -1.58
C GLU A 459 7.28 -19.15 -2.75
N ARG A 460 7.06 -20.17 -3.58
CA ARG A 460 7.89 -20.38 -4.80
C ARG A 460 7.76 -19.22 -5.80
N THR A 461 6.58 -18.61 -5.88
CA THR A 461 6.26 -17.58 -6.88
C THR A 461 6.63 -16.18 -6.37
N VAL A 462 6.24 -15.86 -5.14
CA VAL A 462 6.37 -14.52 -4.53
C VAL A 462 7.68 -14.38 -3.74
N GLY A 463 8.13 -15.44 -3.08
CA GLY A 463 9.28 -15.41 -2.16
C GLY A 463 10.53 -14.75 -2.73
N PRO A 464 11.00 -15.08 -3.95
CA PRO A 464 12.18 -14.45 -4.55
C PRO A 464 12.05 -12.93 -4.75
N LEU A 465 10.80 -12.42 -4.84
CA LEU A 465 10.50 -11.01 -5.06
C LEU A 465 10.04 -10.28 -3.77
N TYR A 466 10.16 -10.94 -2.61
CA TYR A 466 9.62 -10.42 -1.34
C TYR A 466 10.02 -8.96 -1.03
N PRO A 467 11.28 -8.50 -1.28
CA PRO A 467 11.68 -7.11 -1.07
C PRO A 467 10.96 -6.07 -1.97
N LEU A 468 10.22 -6.52 -2.99
CA LEU A 468 9.37 -5.65 -3.82
C LEU A 468 7.97 -5.47 -3.24
N TYR A 469 7.57 -6.29 -2.27
CA TYR A 469 6.25 -6.26 -1.62
C TYR A 469 6.34 -5.64 -0.23
N ARG A 470 7.40 -5.96 0.50
CA ARG A 470 7.62 -5.54 1.89
C ARG A 470 8.99 -4.95 2.06
N GLU A 471 9.02 -3.75 2.60
CA GLU A 471 10.26 -3.08 2.97
C GLU A 471 10.35 -3.03 4.51
N PRO A 472 11.53 -3.27 5.10
CA PRO A 472 11.75 -3.04 6.52
C PRO A 472 11.63 -1.54 6.84
N GLY A 473 11.53 -1.21 8.12
CA GLY A 473 11.46 0.17 8.58
C GLY A 473 12.66 1.00 8.09
N ARG A 474 12.48 2.33 8.07
CA ARG A 474 13.48 3.30 7.61
C ARG A 474 14.84 3.07 8.29
N HIS A 475 15.90 2.90 7.49
CA HIS A 475 17.30 2.63 7.86
C HIS A 475 17.57 1.32 8.62
N VAL A 476 16.55 0.52 8.94
CA VAL A 476 16.75 -0.76 9.66
C VAL A 476 17.64 -1.71 8.86
N ALA A 477 17.37 -1.89 7.56
CA ALA A 477 18.20 -2.73 6.71
C ALA A 477 19.62 -2.17 6.53
N ALA A 478 19.78 -0.86 6.43
CA ALA A 478 21.07 -0.22 6.32
C ALA A 478 21.97 -0.46 7.56
N LEU A 479 21.38 -0.27 8.75
CA LEU A 479 22.06 -0.53 10.02
C LEU A 479 22.44 -2.02 10.19
N ALA A 480 21.48 -2.91 9.89
CA ALA A 480 21.75 -4.35 9.95
C ALA A 480 22.80 -4.80 8.93
N ALA A 481 22.84 -4.19 7.74
CA ALA A 481 23.88 -4.45 6.72
C ALA A 481 25.28 -4.00 7.18
N GLU A 482 25.39 -2.82 7.83
CA GLU A 482 26.64 -2.38 8.46
C GLU A 482 27.12 -3.38 9.54
N GLU A 483 26.21 -3.83 10.44
CA GLU A 483 26.55 -4.79 11.50
C GLU A 483 27.00 -6.15 10.94
N ARG A 484 26.45 -6.58 9.79
CA ARG A 484 26.80 -7.85 9.12
C ARG A 484 27.95 -7.72 8.14
N GLY A 485 28.51 -6.53 7.94
CA GLY A 485 29.63 -6.29 7.01
C GLY A 485 29.25 -6.48 5.53
N ILE A 486 28.01 -6.19 5.18
CA ILE A 486 27.52 -6.18 3.79
C ILE A 486 27.93 -4.86 3.10
N TYR A 487 28.06 -3.76 3.86
CA TYR A 487 28.52 -2.45 3.42
C TYR A 487 29.92 -2.17 3.91
#